data_d0551145c0d9f3ac6dfa66b3d1c2e527
#
_entry.id   d0551145c0d9f3ac6dfa66b3d1c2e527
#
_cell.length_a   1.000
_cell.length_b   1.000
_cell.length_c   1.000
_cell.angle_alpha   90.00
_cell.angle_beta   90.00
_cell.angle_gamma   90.00
#
_symmetry.space_group_name_H-M   'P 1'
#
loop_
_entity.id
_entity.type
_entity.pdbx_description
1 polymer ?
#
loop_
_entity_poly.entity_id
_entity_poly.type
_entity_poly.pdbx_seq_one_letter_code
_entity_poly.pdbx_strand_id
1 'polypeptide(L)'
;RKAHLQYMSYRDMLTTLYNRNRYIQVLEGMKAKTVIKTGVAYIDINGLKRVNDLYGHEAGDRLIINTASSMLAILPENAYRVGGDEFVLICFDMDEKIFRSKVRDICDSIAAKKISVSVGVVWEESSSELETMLRRADDLMYAEKKKYYEKNGTM
;
A
#
# COMPACT_ATOMS: atom_id res chain seq x y z
N ARG A 1 16.26 20.18 12.54
CA ARG A 1 15.60 21.06 11.58
C ARG A 1 15.53 20.45 10.19
N LYS A 2 16.67 20.06 9.67
CA LYS A 2 16.73 19.37 8.37
C LYS A 2 15.97 18.04 8.42
N ALA A 3 16.12 17.29 9.50
CA ALA A 3 15.41 16.05 9.70
C ALA A 3 13.89 16.27 9.78
N HIS A 4 13.46 17.37 10.44
CA HIS A 4 12.05 17.72 10.53
C HIS A 4 11.47 18.07 9.16
N LEU A 5 12.22 18.83 8.34
CA LEU A 5 11.78 19.18 6.98
C LEU A 5 11.66 17.93 6.11
N GLN A 6 12.60 16.97 6.23
CA GLN A 6 12.53 15.71 5.50
C GLN A 6 11.33 14.88 5.93
N TYR A 7 11.06 14.84 7.24
CA TYR A 7 9.88 14.13 7.75
C TYR A 7 8.59 14.72 7.15
N MET A 8 8.44 16.05 7.18
CA MET A 8 7.26 16.73 6.62
C MET A 8 7.14 16.50 5.11
N SER A 9 8.29 16.38 4.40
CA SER A 9 8.30 16.19 2.94
C SER A 9 7.97 14.77 2.50
N TYR A 10 8.25 13.76 3.33
CA TYR A 10 8.18 12.36 2.93
C TYR A 10 7.16 11.53 3.70
N ARG A 11 6.52 12.09 4.71
CA ARG A 11 5.53 11.35 5.51
C ARG A 11 4.13 11.91 5.25
N ASP A 12 3.17 10.98 5.18
CA ASP A 12 1.76 11.33 5.09
C ASP A 12 1.26 11.79 6.47
N MET A 13 0.63 12.95 6.51
CA MET A 13 0.23 13.56 7.79
C MET A 13 -0.83 12.76 8.53
N LEU A 14 -1.70 12.06 7.80
CA LEU A 14 -2.77 11.30 8.42
C LEU A 14 -2.30 9.94 8.95
N THR A 15 -1.46 9.24 8.20
CA THR A 15 -1.10 7.85 8.48
C THR A 15 0.32 7.65 8.98
N THR A 16 1.19 8.63 8.79
CA THR A 16 2.64 8.59 9.01
C THR A 16 3.40 7.59 8.13
N LEU A 17 2.72 6.95 7.21
CA LEU A 17 3.39 6.20 6.13
C LEU A 17 4.17 7.18 5.25
N TYR A 18 5.08 6.65 4.44
CA TYR A 18 5.68 7.48 3.39
C TYR A 18 4.57 8.02 2.49
N ASN A 19 4.76 9.23 1.99
CA ASN A 19 3.78 9.87 1.13
C ASN A 19 4.07 9.64 -0.36
N ARG A 20 3.23 10.20 -1.22
CA ARG A 20 3.38 10.08 -2.66
C ARG A 20 4.70 10.66 -3.18
N ASN A 21 5.20 11.74 -2.58
CA ASN A 21 6.48 12.33 -2.98
C ASN A 21 7.63 11.34 -2.79
N ARG A 22 7.64 10.66 -1.65
CA ARG A 22 8.65 9.63 -1.39
C ARG A 22 8.51 8.46 -2.37
N TYR A 23 7.29 8.06 -2.65
CA TYR A 23 7.00 7.00 -3.61
C TYR A 23 7.58 7.33 -4.99
N ILE A 24 7.31 8.53 -5.49
CA ILE A 24 7.83 8.99 -6.78
C ILE A 24 9.37 9.01 -6.76
N GLN A 25 9.95 9.48 -5.67
CA GLN A 25 11.40 9.53 -5.51
C GLN A 25 12.03 8.14 -5.59
N VAL A 26 11.39 7.15 -4.95
CA VAL A 26 11.88 5.75 -5.00
C VAL A 26 11.80 5.21 -6.42
N LEU A 27 10.71 5.47 -7.13
CA LEU A 27 10.56 5.05 -8.53
C LEU A 27 11.66 5.63 -9.42
N GLU A 28 11.91 6.91 -9.28
CA GLU A 28 12.95 7.57 -10.07
C GLU A 28 14.34 7.06 -9.74
N GLY A 29 14.61 6.82 -8.46
CA GLY A 29 15.89 6.30 -8.02
C GLY A 29 16.16 4.89 -8.54
N MET A 30 15.13 4.08 -8.75
CA MET A 30 15.30 2.71 -9.22
C MET A 30 15.53 2.57 -10.71
N LYS A 31 15.26 3.61 -11.48
CA LYS A 31 15.46 3.56 -12.94
C LYS A 31 16.91 3.26 -13.34
N ALA A 32 17.86 3.67 -12.50
CA ALA A 32 19.29 3.48 -12.76
C ALA A 32 19.93 2.41 -11.88
N LYS A 33 19.12 1.62 -11.16
CA LYS A 33 19.64 0.63 -10.21
C LYS A 33 19.85 -0.73 -10.84
N THR A 34 20.70 -1.51 -10.17
CA THR A 34 20.92 -2.91 -10.52
C THR A 34 19.68 -3.73 -10.22
N VAL A 35 19.48 -4.77 -11.02
CA VAL A 35 18.39 -5.72 -10.84
C VAL A 35 18.55 -6.47 -9.51
N ILE A 36 17.51 -6.49 -8.67
CA ILE A 36 17.53 -7.21 -7.40
C ILE A 36 16.15 -7.85 -7.13
N LYS A 37 16.13 -8.79 -6.19
CA LYS A 37 14.88 -9.39 -5.70
C LYS A 37 13.98 -8.28 -5.19
N THR A 38 12.75 -8.23 -5.67
CA THR A 38 11.83 -7.15 -5.33
C THR A 38 10.41 -7.69 -5.16
N GLY A 39 9.76 -7.27 -4.08
CA GLY A 39 8.35 -7.54 -3.87
C GLY A 39 7.57 -6.24 -3.81
N VAL A 40 6.42 -6.21 -4.44
CA VAL A 40 5.51 -5.06 -4.37
C VAL A 40 4.09 -5.53 -4.08
N ALA A 41 3.31 -4.70 -3.42
CA ALA A 41 1.90 -4.96 -3.21
C ALA A 41 1.13 -3.66 -3.36
N TYR A 42 -0.03 -3.75 -3.97
CA TYR A 42 -0.98 -2.64 -4.07
C TYR A 42 -2.18 -2.99 -3.20
N ILE A 43 -2.57 -2.09 -2.31
CA ILE A 43 -3.64 -2.33 -1.33
C ILE A 43 -4.61 -1.14 -1.39
N ASP A 44 -5.90 -1.44 -1.52
CA ASP A 44 -6.93 -0.42 -1.62
C ASP A 44 -8.08 -0.79 -0.69
N ILE A 45 -8.60 0.20 0.04
CA ILE A 45 -9.72 -0.03 0.96
C ILE A 45 -11.01 -0.15 0.17
N ASN A 46 -11.79 -1.19 0.45
CA ASN A 46 -13.09 -1.38 -0.16
C ASN A 46 -14.14 -0.60 0.62
N GLY A 47 -15.01 0.11 -0.09
CA GLY A 47 -16.16 0.76 0.52
C GLY A 47 -15.87 2.03 1.30
N LEU A 48 -14.74 2.68 1.10
CA LEU A 48 -14.42 3.91 1.83
C LEU A 48 -15.43 5.02 1.54
N LYS A 49 -15.84 5.16 0.28
CA LYS A 49 -16.83 6.17 -0.08
C LYS A 49 -18.13 5.96 0.70
N ARG A 50 -18.57 4.71 0.82
CA ARG A 50 -19.78 4.38 1.56
C ARG A 50 -19.65 4.74 3.04
N VAL A 51 -18.49 4.45 3.63
CA VAL A 51 -18.22 4.80 5.04
C VAL A 51 -18.30 6.32 5.22
N ASN A 52 -17.66 7.08 4.33
CA ASN A 52 -17.71 8.54 4.37
C ASN A 52 -19.15 9.06 4.24
N ASP A 53 -19.91 8.50 3.30
CA ASP A 53 -21.29 8.95 3.04
C ASP A 53 -22.21 8.63 4.22
N LEU A 54 -22.05 7.48 4.87
CA LEU A 54 -22.91 7.03 5.96
C LEU A 54 -22.49 7.57 7.32
N TYR A 55 -21.20 7.71 7.58
CA TYR A 55 -20.68 7.99 8.91
C TYR A 55 -19.78 9.23 8.98
N GLY A 56 -19.50 9.87 7.84
CA GLY A 56 -18.70 11.10 7.78
C GLY A 56 -17.23 10.84 7.55
N HIS A 57 -16.52 11.91 7.19
CA HIS A 57 -15.09 11.83 6.83
C HIS A 57 -14.19 11.41 7.99
N GLU A 58 -14.57 11.71 9.23
CA GLU A 58 -13.81 11.26 10.39
C GLU A 58 -13.78 9.73 10.49
N ALA A 59 -14.93 9.09 10.20
CA ALA A 59 -14.99 7.63 10.18
C ALA A 59 -14.12 7.05 9.06
N GLY A 60 -14.12 7.68 7.88
CA GLY A 60 -13.26 7.30 6.78
C GLY A 60 -11.77 7.47 7.14
N ASP A 61 -11.42 8.56 7.79
CA ASP A 61 -10.04 8.79 8.23
C ASP A 61 -9.59 7.74 9.22
N ARG A 62 -10.44 7.34 10.16
CA ARG A 62 -10.12 6.26 11.11
C ARG A 62 -9.86 4.95 10.39
N LEU A 63 -10.65 4.66 9.35
CA LEU A 63 -10.48 3.47 8.53
C LEU A 63 -9.11 3.49 7.85
N ILE A 64 -8.73 4.62 7.29
CA ILE A 64 -7.43 4.81 6.64
C ILE A 64 -6.29 4.65 7.66
N ILE A 65 -6.42 5.29 8.81
CA ILE A 65 -5.40 5.21 9.88
C ILE A 65 -5.24 3.77 10.37
N ASN A 66 -6.34 3.07 10.58
CA ASN A 66 -6.30 1.70 11.09
C ASN A 66 -5.72 0.72 10.06
N THR A 67 -6.00 0.95 8.78
CA THR A 67 -5.38 0.18 7.71
C THR A 67 -3.86 0.42 7.69
N ALA A 68 -3.46 1.66 7.73
CA ALA A 68 -2.05 2.05 7.73
C ALA A 68 -1.30 1.52 8.95
N SER A 69 -1.93 1.47 10.12
CA SER A 69 -1.26 1.01 11.34
C SER A 69 -0.85 -0.47 11.24
N SER A 70 -1.59 -1.27 10.51
CA SER A 70 -1.20 -2.66 10.24
C SER A 70 0.08 -2.74 9.41
N MET A 71 0.24 -1.82 8.47
CA MET A 71 1.44 -1.74 7.64
C MET A 71 2.64 -1.22 8.43
N LEU A 72 2.42 -0.19 9.25
CA LEU A 72 3.46 0.39 10.10
C LEU A 72 4.03 -0.62 11.09
N ALA A 73 3.19 -1.51 11.60
CA ALA A 73 3.62 -2.50 12.58
C ALA A 73 4.58 -3.53 11.97
N ILE A 74 4.49 -3.80 10.67
CA ILE A 74 5.22 -4.90 10.03
C ILE A 74 6.27 -4.39 9.05
N LEU A 75 5.94 -3.39 8.24
CA LEU A 75 6.84 -2.84 7.21
C LEU A 75 6.86 -1.31 7.25
N PRO A 76 7.34 -0.72 8.36
CA PRO A 76 7.26 0.75 8.54
C PRO A 76 8.06 1.55 7.52
N GLU A 77 9.13 0.95 6.97
CA GLU A 77 10.01 1.65 6.02
C GLU A 77 9.73 1.29 4.58
N ASN A 78 8.67 0.52 4.33
CA ASN A 78 8.36 -0.01 3.00
C ASN A 78 6.94 0.30 2.57
N ALA A 79 6.19 1.06 3.36
CA ALA A 79 4.77 1.32 3.11
C ALA A 79 4.55 2.78 2.73
N TYR A 80 3.74 2.98 1.69
CA TYR A 80 3.47 4.28 1.09
C TYR A 80 1.97 4.48 0.97
N ARG A 81 1.49 5.68 1.26
CA ARG A 81 0.14 6.09 0.92
C ARG A 81 0.23 6.90 -0.37
N VAL A 82 -0.31 6.35 -1.47
CA VAL A 82 -0.17 6.95 -2.79
C VAL A 82 -1.43 7.64 -3.31
N GLY A 83 -2.57 7.35 -2.69
CA GLY A 83 -3.85 7.97 -3.00
C GLY A 83 -4.69 8.05 -1.74
N GLY A 84 -5.95 8.49 -1.85
CA GLY A 84 -6.83 8.62 -0.70
C GLY A 84 -6.98 7.34 0.09
N ASP A 85 -7.31 6.26 -0.59
CA ASP A 85 -7.53 4.93 -0.02
C ASP A 85 -6.58 3.88 -0.58
N GLU A 86 -5.47 4.32 -1.19
CA GLU A 86 -4.52 3.46 -1.87
C GLU A 86 -3.17 3.44 -1.18
N PHE A 87 -2.65 2.24 -0.98
CA PHE A 87 -1.38 1.99 -0.32
C PHE A 87 -0.51 1.08 -1.18
N VAL A 88 0.80 1.26 -1.06
CA VAL A 88 1.77 0.45 -1.79
C VAL A 88 2.83 -0.04 -0.82
N LEU A 89 3.23 -1.31 -0.96
CA LEU A 89 4.38 -1.86 -0.26
C LEU A 89 5.46 -2.14 -1.28
N ILE A 90 6.70 -1.74 -0.97
CA ILE A 90 7.86 -2.00 -1.84
C ILE A 90 8.99 -2.50 -0.96
N CYS A 91 9.45 -3.73 -1.23
CA CYS A 91 10.55 -4.34 -0.49
C CYS A 91 11.63 -4.76 -1.47
N PHE A 92 12.83 -4.23 -1.27
CA PHE A 92 14.00 -4.57 -2.07
C PHE A 92 14.86 -5.59 -1.32
N ASP A 93 15.53 -6.45 -2.09
CA ASP A 93 16.47 -7.44 -1.56
C ASP A 93 15.82 -8.33 -0.49
N MET A 94 14.63 -8.81 -0.80
CA MET A 94 13.84 -9.64 0.11
C MET A 94 13.39 -10.91 -0.61
N ASP A 95 13.59 -12.06 0.01
CA ASP A 95 13.15 -13.33 -0.53
C ASP A 95 11.63 -13.40 -0.63
N GLU A 96 11.15 -14.15 -1.62
CA GLU A 96 9.72 -14.26 -1.91
C GLU A 96 8.90 -14.74 -0.72
N LYS A 97 9.37 -15.78 -0.05
CA LYS A 97 8.66 -16.34 1.11
C LYS A 97 8.49 -15.33 2.23
N ILE A 98 9.56 -14.58 2.50
CA ILE A 98 9.56 -13.58 3.56
C ILE A 98 8.62 -12.45 3.19
N PHE A 99 8.70 -11.96 1.96
CA PHE A 99 7.83 -10.89 1.48
C PHE A 99 6.37 -11.28 1.56
N ARG A 100 6.01 -12.44 1.00
CA ARG A 100 4.62 -12.88 0.99
C ARG A 100 4.08 -13.15 2.39
N SER A 101 4.92 -13.62 3.29
CA SER A 101 4.54 -13.81 4.69
C SER A 101 4.22 -12.49 5.38
N LYS A 102 5.05 -11.47 5.14
CA LYS A 102 4.81 -10.14 5.73
C LYS A 102 3.53 -9.50 5.18
N VAL A 103 3.30 -9.63 3.88
CA VAL A 103 2.06 -9.12 3.27
C VAL A 103 0.84 -9.85 3.86
N ARG A 104 0.93 -11.16 4.03
CA ARG A 104 -0.15 -11.95 4.63
C ARG A 104 -0.44 -11.48 6.05
N ASP A 105 0.62 -11.25 6.85
CA ASP A 105 0.45 -10.79 8.23
C ASP A 105 -0.22 -9.42 8.26
N ILE A 106 0.14 -8.54 7.35
CA ILE A 106 -0.52 -7.23 7.22
C ILE A 106 -2.00 -7.41 6.90
N CYS A 107 -2.30 -8.24 5.91
CA CYS A 107 -3.69 -8.48 5.49
C CYS A 107 -4.51 -9.12 6.61
N ASP A 108 -3.92 -10.06 7.35
CA ASP A 108 -4.60 -10.68 8.49
C ASP A 108 -4.88 -9.66 9.59
N SER A 109 -3.93 -8.77 9.85
CA SER A 109 -4.12 -7.70 10.82
C SER A 109 -5.25 -6.76 10.42
N ILE A 110 -5.30 -6.39 9.14
CA ILE A 110 -6.37 -5.54 8.60
C ILE A 110 -7.72 -6.23 8.74
N ALA A 111 -7.79 -7.50 8.37
CA ALA A 111 -9.03 -8.29 8.45
C ALA A 111 -9.50 -8.44 9.90
N ALA A 112 -8.57 -8.57 10.85
CA ALA A 112 -8.91 -8.65 12.28
C ALA A 112 -9.58 -7.38 12.79
N LYS A 113 -9.34 -6.26 12.14
CA LYS A 113 -9.98 -4.96 12.44
C LYS A 113 -11.31 -4.78 11.72
N LYS A 114 -11.79 -5.81 11.02
CA LYS A 114 -13.04 -5.78 10.25
C LYS A 114 -12.97 -4.80 9.08
N ILE A 115 -11.80 -4.62 8.51
CA ILE A 115 -11.59 -3.76 7.34
C ILE A 115 -11.42 -4.65 6.11
N SER A 116 -12.12 -4.32 5.04
CA SER A 116 -12.02 -5.03 3.76
C SER A 116 -11.09 -4.28 2.83
N VAL A 117 -10.11 -4.99 2.27
CA VAL A 117 -9.19 -4.43 1.29
C VAL A 117 -9.09 -5.33 0.08
N SER A 118 -8.73 -4.75 -1.05
CA SER A 118 -8.37 -5.49 -2.26
C SER A 118 -6.86 -5.38 -2.44
N VAL A 119 -6.21 -6.48 -2.78
CA VAL A 119 -4.75 -6.57 -2.77
C VAL A 119 -4.24 -7.22 -4.04
N GLY A 120 -3.18 -6.67 -4.60
CA GLY A 120 -2.43 -7.30 -5.67
C GLY A 120 -0.97 -7.41 -5.24
N VAL A 121 -0.37 -8.59 -5.40
CA VAL A 121 1.00 -8.86 -4.95
C VAL A 121 1.81 -9.39 -6.11
N VAL A 122 3.02 -8.85 -6.30
CA VAL A 122 3.96 -9.31 -7.32
C VAL A 122 5.34 -9.39 -6.69
N TRP A 123 6.05 -10.47 -6.97
CA TRP A 123 7.43 -10.64 -6.56
C TRP A 123 8.24 -11.14 -7.75
N GLU A 124 9.44 -10.59 -7.94
CA GLU A 124 10.35 -11.01 -8.99
C GLU A 124 11.75 -11.15 -8.43
N GLU A 125 12.44 -12.22 -8.84
CA GLU A 125 13.81 -12.47 -8.40
C GLU A 125 14.78 -11.45 -8.97
N SER A 126 14.51 -10.98 -10.18
CA SER A 126 15.38 -10.06 -10.91
C SER A 126 14.55 -8.96 -11.53
N SER A 127 14.06 -8.04 -10.71
CA SER A 127 13.27 -6.94 -11.22
C SER A 127 14.15 -5.84 -11.82
N SER A 128 13.97 -5.55 -13.08
CA SER A 128 14.63 -4.43 -13.75
C SER A 128 13.71 -3.23 -13.94
N GLU A 129 12.39 -3.44 -13.77
CA GLU A 129 11.40 -2.38 -13.99
C GLU A 129 10.36 -2.36 -12.89
N LEU A 130 10.62 -1.54 -11.89
CA LEU A 130 9.73 -1.40 -10.74
C LEU A 130 8.33 -0.91 -11.16
N GLU A 131 8.27 0.03 -12.09
CA GLU A 131 6.98 0.56 -12.55
C GLU A 131 6.10 -0.50 -13.19
N THR A 132 6.70 -1.43 -13.94
CA THR A 132 5.96 -2.54 -14.55
C THR A 132 5.41 -3.48 -13.49
N MET A 133 6.21 -3.78 -12.47
CA MET A 133 5.75 -4.62 -11.35
C MET A 133 4.58 -3.97 -10.62
N LEU A 134 4.69 -2.67 -10.36
CA LEU A 134 3.63 -1.92 -9.66
C LEU A 134 2.36 -1.88 -10.48
N ARG A 135 2.46 -1.72 -11.79
CA ARG A 135 1.29 -1.76 -12.68
C ARG A 135 0.60 -3.12 -12.64
N ARG A 136 1.39 -4.19 -12.64
CA ARG A 136 0.84 -5.54 -12.52
C ARG A 136 0.16 -5.77 -11.17
N ALA A 137 0.75 -5.27 -10.10
CA ALA A 137 0.14 -5.36 -8.77
C ALA A 137 -1.16 -4.56 -8.70
N ASP A 138 -1.17 -3.37 -9.30
CA ASP A 138 -2.38 -2.54 -9.38
C ASP A 138 -3.48 -3.26 -10.17
N ASP A 139 -3.15 -3.89 -11.30
CA ASP A 139 -4.12 -4.64 -12.10
C ASP A 139 -4.71 -5.80 -11.30
N LEU A 140 -3.88 -6.52 -10.55
CA LEU A 140 -4.35 -7.62 -9.69
C LEU A 140 -5.26 -7.10 -8.58
N MET A 141 -4.90 -5.98 -7.96
CA MET A 141 -5.73 -5.35 -6.94
C MET A 141 -7.07 -4.92 -7.52
N TYR A 142 -7.06 -4.32 -8.70
CA TYR A 142 -8.28 -3.86 -9.36
C TYR A 142 -9.22 -5.03 -9.68
N ALA A 143 -8.67 -6.16 -10.11
CA ALA A 143 -9.48 -7.36 -10.38
C ALA A 143 -10.16 -7.86 -9.10
N GLU A 144 -9.46 -7.83 -7.96
CA GLU A 144 -10.03 -8.17 -6.66
C GLU A 144 -11.13 -7.19 -6.27
N LYS A 145 -10.86 -5.91 -6.46
CA LYS A 145 -11.81 -4.84 -6.11
C LYS A 145 -13.09 -4.96 -6.94
N LYS A 146 -12.95 -5.28 -8.20
CA LYS A 146 -14.09 -5.50 -9.09
C LYS A 146 -14.96 -6.65 -8.60
N LYS A 147 -14.35 -7.76 -8.18
CA LYS A 147 -15.07 -8.89 -7.58
C LYS A 147 -15.81 -8.48 -6.31
N TYR A 148 -15.17 -7.67 -5.48
CA TYR A 148 -15.81 -7.17 -4.25
C TYR A 148 -17.09 -6.41 -4.57
N TYR A 149 -17.05 -5.47 -5.53
CA TYR A 149 -18.22 -4.66 -5.86
C TYR A 149 -19.29 -5.45 -6.61
N GLU A 150 -18.91 -6.45 -7.39
CA GLU A 150 -19.88 -7.35 -8.01
C GLU A 150 -20.67 -8.12 -6.95
N LYS A 151 -20.00 -8.53 -5.88
CA LYS A 151 -20.61 -9.30 -4.80
C LYS A 151 -21.37 -8.44 -3.79
N ASN A 152 -20.87 -7.24 -3.50
CA ASN A 152 -21.38 -6.39 -2.42
C ASN A 152 -22.10 -5.12 -2.90
N GLY A 153 -22.24 -4.98 -4.21
CA GLY A 153 -22.84 -3.79 -4.80
C GLY A 153 -21.81 -2.71 -5.08
N THR A 154 -22.16 -1.76 -5.94
CA THR A 154 -21.31 -0.64 -6.30
C THR A 154 -21.23 0.39 -5.18
N MET A 155 -20.22 1.25 -5.28
CA MET A 155 -20.06 2.35 -4.33
C MET A 155 -21.23 3.31 -4.35
#